data_8693a2701bb07d066d64b2d8c5593d64
#
_entry.id   8693a2701bb07d066d64b2d8c5593d64
#
_cell.length_a   1.000
_cell.length_b   1.000
_cell.length_c   1.000
_cell.angle_alpha   90.00
_cell.angle_beta   90.00
_cell.angle_gamma   90.00
#
_symmetry.space_group_name_H-M   'P 1'
#
loop_
_entity.id
_entity.type
_entity.pdbx_description
1 polymer ?
#
loop_
_entity_poly.entity_id
_entity_poly.type
_entity_poly.pdbx_seq_one_letter_code
_entity_poly.pdbx_strand_id
1 'polypeptide(L)'
;MEPMKATSVNSRAEELFVQLFCEAFGPEKTENLQVQYPCVDIYGRHRYIDFALESPESKIAIEIDGETYHNPSKVSENKYADDLLKQNSLIYDNWKVYRWIYSQLEKQPEKVKDELITFLGSSPMFKAFEADLPVQMGQTIELRDYQQEATENLQKMREDGKTIALLYHATGVGKTITAATDAKAVGG
;
A
#
# COMPACT_ATOMS: atom_id res chain seq x y z
N MET A 1 -2.90 -25.65 -13.96
CA MET A 1 -2.16 -26.04 -12.75
C MET A 1 -2.90 -25.41 -11.60
N GLU A 2 -3.41 -26.17 -10.65
CA GLU A 2 -4.14 -25.57 -9.52
C GLU A 2 -3.15 -24.82 -8.60
N PRO A 3 -3.53 -23.66 -8.04
CA PRO A 3 -2.70 -22.94 -7.10
C PRO A 3 -2.50 -23.76 -5.81
N MET A 4 -1.29 -23.69 -5.25
CA MET A 4 -0.94 -24.38 -4.02
C MET A 4 -1.49 -23.61 -2.81
N LYS A 5 -1.89 -24.33 -1.76
CA LYS A 5 -2.33 -23.72 -0.49
C LYS A 5 -1.13 -23.24 0.34
N ALA A 6 -1.36 -22.32 1.27
CA ALA A 6 -0.34 -21.72 2.13
C ALA A 6 0.54 -22.70 2.95
N THR A 7 0.15 -23.97 3.01
CA THR A 7 0.93 -25.05 3.65
C THR A 7 2.13 -25.51 2.82
N SER A 8 2.30 -25.02 1.59
CA SER A 8 3.37 -25.41 0.66
C SER A 8 4.31 -24.26 0.29
N VAL A 9 4.57 -23.35 1.24
CA VAL A 9 5.58 -22.29 1.09
C VAL A 9 6.99 -22.90 1.00
N ASN A 10 7.82 -22.33 0.14
CA ASN A 10 9.14 -22.89 -0.21
C ASN A 10 10.31 -21.98 0.16
N SER A 11 10.04 -20.80 0.70
CA SER A 11 11.08 -19.83 1.09
C SER A 11 10.84 -19.29 2.49
N ARG A 12 11.93 -18.92 3.18
CA ARG A 12 11.84 -18.27 4.50
C ARG A 12 11.05 -16.95 4.43
N ALA A 13 11.12 -16.23 3.32
CA ALA A 13 10.36 -15.00 3.12
C ALA A 13 8.85 -15.26 3.09
N GLU A 14 8.44 -16.30 2.36
CA GLU A 14 7.06 -16.74 2.29
C GLU A 14 6.54 -17.24 3.65
N GLU A 15 7.35 -18.03 4.36
CA GLU A 15 7.02 -18.50 5.73
C GLU A 15 6.75 -17.33 6.68
N LEU A 16 7.65 -16.35 6.68
CA LEU A 16 7.53 -15.17 7.53
C LEU A 16 6.29 -14.34 7.17
N PHE A 17 6.00 -14.18 5.87
CA PHE A 17 4.78 -13.51 5.44
C PHE A 17 3.52 -14.22 5.92
N VAL A 18 3.44 -15.55 5.76
CA VAL A 18 2.28 -16.35 6.23
C VAL A 18 2.12 -16.21 7.75
N GLN A 19 3.22 -16.20 8.51
CA GLN A 19 3.17 -15.95 9.95
C GLN A 19 2.54 -14.60 10.27
N LEU A 20 3.01 -13.50 9.66
CA LEU A 20 2.47 -12.16 9.87
C LEU A 20 1.00 -12.05 9.43
N PHE A 21 0.63 -12.74 8.36
CA PHE A 21 -0.75 -12.82 7.90
C PHE A 21 -1.66 -13.55 8.92
N CYS A 22 -1.17 -14.67 9.50
CA CYS A 22 -1.87 -15.37 10.58
C CYS A 22 -2.05 -14.50 11.83
N GLU A 23 -1.01 -13.75 12.18
CA GLU A 23 -1.07 -12.84 13.33
C GLU A 23 -2.07 -11.70 13.10
N ALA A 24 -2.19 -11.20 11.86
CA ALA A 24 -3.11 -10.12 11.50
C ALA A 24 -4.58 -10.56 11.37
N PHE A 25 -4.84 -11.73 10.80
CA PHE A 25 -6.20 -12.13 10.39
C PHE A 25 -6.69 -13.45 10.99
N GLY A 26 -5.84 -14.17 11.69
CA GLY A 26 -6.12 -15.52 12.20
C GLY A 26 -5.70 -16.63 11.21
N PRO A 27 -5.33 -17.81 11.76
CA PRO A 27 -4.85 -18.92 10.94
C PRO A 27 -5.91 -19.49 9.98
N GLU A 28 -7.19 -19.38 10.32
CA GLU A 28 -8.30 -19.83 9.46
C GLU A 28 -8.39 -19.07 8.15
N LYS A 29 -7.90 -17.82 8.11
CA LYS A 29 -7.90 -16.99 6.88
C LYS A 29 -6.83 -17.41 5.89
N THR A 30 -5.83 -18.17 6.30
CA THR A 30 -4.79 -18.68 5.40
C THR A 30 -5.33 -19.66 4.36
N GLU A 31 -6.51 -20.26 4.59
CA GLU A 31 -7.16 -21.12 3.60
C GLU A 31 -7.51 -20.37 2.30
N ASN A 32 -7.68 -19.05 2.38
CA ASN A 32 -7.96 -18.19 1.23
C ASN A 32 -6.68 -17.74 0.51
N LEU A 33 -5.51 -17.92 1.12
CA LEU A 33 -4.22 -17.50 0.59
C LEU A 33 -3.69 -18.56 -0.37
N GLN A 34 -3.68 -18.23 -1.66
CA GLN A 34 -3.18 -19.11 -2.71
C GLN A 34 -1.71 -18.77 -2.99
N VAL A 35 -0.83 -19.76 -2.85
CA VAL A 35 0.63 -19.59 -3.05
C VAL A 35 1.01 -19.90 -4.47
N GLN A 36 1.95 -19.13 -5.04
CA GLN A 36 2.46 -19.31 -6.40
C GLN A 36 1.32 -19.35 -7.43
N TYR A 37 0.43 -18.36 -7.35
CA TYR A 37 -0.75 -18.27 -8.20
C TYR A 37 -0.36 -18.02 -9.66
N PRO A 38 -0.76 -18.89 -10.62
CA PRO A 38 -0.41 -18.72 -12.00
C PRO A 38 -1.16 -17.56 -12.65
N CYS A 39 -0.45 -16.70 -13.38
CA CYS A 39 -1.01 -15.62 -14.16
C CYS A 39 -0.30 -15.48 -15.51
N VAL A 40 -0.76 -14.57 -16.35
CA VAL A 40 -0.11 -14.26 -17.63
C VAL A 40 0.12 -12.76 -17.72
N ASP A 41 1.24 -12.36 -18.34
CA ASP A 41 1.44 -10.94 -18.65
C ASP A 41 0.71 -10.54 -19.94
N ILE A 42 0.72 -9.26 -20.30
CA ILE A 42 0.05 -8.72 -21.49
C ILE A 42 0.57 -9.32 -22.81
N TYR A 43 1.72 -10.00 -22.80
CA TYR A 43 2.28 -10.74 -23.95
C TYR A 43 1.98 -12.23 -23.91
N GLY A 44 1.16 -12.70 -22.93
CA GLY A 44 0.81 -14.11 -22.78
C GLY A 44 1.90 -14.97 -22.15
N ARG A 45 2.95 -14.40 -21.56
CA ARG A 45 3.99 -15.18 -20.87
C ARG A 45 3.49 -15.60 -19.49
N HIS A 46 3.74 -16.84 -19.14
CA HIS A 46 3.40 -17.38 -17.82
C HIS A 46 4.21 -16.71 -16.71
N ARG A 47 3.51 -16.31 -15.65
CA ARG A 47 4.02 -15.66 -14.46
C ARG A 47 3.41 -16.32 -13.23
N TYR A 48 3.96 -16.02 -12.07
CA TYR A 48 3.43 -16.47 -10.80
C TYR A 48 3.36 -15.27 -9.84
N ILE A 49 2.27 -15.17 -9.10
CA ILE A 49 2.11 -14.27 -7.97
C ILE A 49 2.49 -15.04 -6.72
N ASP A 50 3.32 -14.47 -5.83
CA ASP A 50 3.76 -15.18 -4.64
C ASP A 50 2.58 -15.59 -3.78
N PHE A 51 1.65 -14.66 -3.49
CA PHE A 51 0.40 -14.95 -2.81
C PHE A 51 -0.77 -14.21 -3.48
N ALA A 52 -1.87 -14.91 -3.68
CA ALA A 52 -3.08 -14.34 -4.25
C ALA A 52 -4.26 -14.55 -3.31
N LEU A 53 -5.11 -13.54 -3.24
CA LEU A 53 -6.41 -13.58 -2.59
C LEU A 53 -7.45 -13.20 -3.64
N GLU A 54 -8.34 -14.12 -3.96
CA GLU A 54 -9.35 -13.92 -4.99
C GLU A 54 -10.75 -14.08 -4.41
N SER A 55 -11.61 -13.11 -4.69
CA SER A 55 -13.03 -13.15 -4.41
C SER A 55 -13.80 -12.64 -5.62
N PRO A 56 -15.13 -12.84 -5.71
CA PRO A 56 -15.94 -12.30 -6.79
C PRO A 56 -15.81 -10.77 -6.96
N GLU A 57 -15.47 -10.08 -5.89
CA GLU A 57 -15.44 -8.61 -5.84
C GLU A 57 -14.03 -8.02 -5.89
N SER A 58 -12.99 -8.84 -5.66
CA SER A 58 -11.62 -8.32 -5.53
C SER A 58 -10.57 -9.40 -5.82
N LYS A 59 -9.56 -9.01 -6.59
CA LYS A 59 -8.33 -9.78 -6.82
C LYS A 59 -7.17 -9.03 -6.19
N ILE A 60 -6.43 -9.68 -5.30
CA ILE A 60 -5.29 -9.09 -4.60
C ILE A 60 -4.07 -9.96 -4.86
N ALA A 61 -3.03 -9.35 -5.42
CA ALA A 61 -1.71 -9.94 -5.63
C ALA A 61 -0.74 -9.40 -4.57
N ILE A 62 -0.03 -10.29 -3.91
CA ILE A 62 0.97 -9.96 -2.91
C ILE A 62 2.30 -10.55 -3.37
N GLU A 63 3.33 -9.71 -3.39
CA GLU A 63 4.68 -10.05 -3.83
C GLU A 63 5.67 -9.79 -2.69
N ILE A 64 6.56 -10.74 -2.46
CA ILE A 64 7.63 -10.62 -1.46
C ILE A 64 8.98 -10.57 -2.18
N ASP A 65 9.51 -9.37 -2.30
CA ASP A 65 10.77 -9.15 -2.99
C ASP A 65 11.98 -9.55 -2.11
N GLY A 66 12.88 -10.33 -2.68
CA GLY A 66 14.11 -10.75 -2.00
C GLY A 66 15.12 -9.61 -1.77
N GLU A 67 16.14 -9.86 -0.94
CA GLU A 67 17.17 -8.88 -0.53
C GLU A 67 17.96 -8.25 -1.69
N THR A 68 18.01 -8.89 -2.85
CA THR A 68 18.74 -8.39 -4.01
C THR A 68 18.20 -7.07 -4.55
N TYR A 69 16.95 -6.71 -4.22
CA TYR A 69 16.33 -5.43 -4.63
C TYR A 69 16.89 -4.20 -3.90
N HIS A 70 17.63 -4.38 -2.79
CA HIS A 70 18.22 -3.25 -2.05
C HIS A 70 19.50 -2.70 -2.68
N ASN A 71 20.05 -3.34 -3.69
CA ASN A 71 21.26 -2.86 -4.35
C ASN A 71 20.98 -2.59 -5.84
N PRO A 72 20.64 -1.33 -6.22
CA PRO A 72 20.38 -0.95 -7.60
C PRO A 72 21.49 -1.34 -8.57
N SER A 73 22.73 -1.48 -8.07
CA SER A 73 23.88 -1.93 -8.85
C SER A 73 23.91 -3.43 -9.14
N LYS A 74 23.04 -4.22 -8.49
CA LYS A 74 22.95 -5.69 -8.68
C LYS A 74 21.72 -6.14 -9.46
N VAL A 75 20.72 -5.30 -9.61
CA VAL A 75 19.55 -5.61 -10.42
C VAL A 75 19.83 -5.15 -11.85
N SER A 76 19.82 -6.07 -12.81
CA SER A 76 19.97 -5.68 -14.21
C SER A 76 18.74 -4.87 -14.65
N GLU A 77 18.95 -3.88 -15.52
CA GLU A 77 17.89 -3.05 -16.09
C GLU A 77 16.79 -3.91 -16.71
N ASN A 78 17.16 -4.99 -17.38
CA ASN A 78 16.23 -5.95 -17.97
C ASN A 78 15.33 -6.64 -16.92
N LYS A 79 15.89 -7.01 -15.77
CA LYS A 79 15.11 -7.64 -14.70
C LYS A 79 14.13 -6.65 -14.10
N TYR A 80 14.57 -5.43 -13.84
CA TYR A 80 13.69 -4.36 -13.33
C TYR A 80 12.53 -4.06 -14.30
N ALA A 81 12.82 -3.97 -15.61
CA ALA A 81 11.81 -3.77 -16.63
C ALA A 81 10.82 -4.95 -16.71
N ASP A 82 11.30 -6.19 -16.54
CA ASP A 82 10.45 -7.39 -16.53
C ASP A 82 9.52 -7.45 -15.29
N ASP A 83 10.01 -7.04 -14.12
CA ASP A 83 9.21 -6.94 -12.90
C ASP A 83 8.14 -5.84 -13.00
N LEU A 84 8.47 -4.69 -13.59
CA LEU A 84 7.49 -3.64 -13.89
C LEU A 84 6.43 -4.12 -14.88
N LEU A 85 6.81 -4.89 -15.89
CA LEU A 85 5.87 -5.45 -16.85
C LEU A 85 4.89 -6.41 -16.17
N LYS A 86 5.38 -7.29 -15.28
CA LYS A 86 4.53 -8.18 -14.47
C LYS A 86 3.52 -7.36 -13.66
N GLN A 87 4.00 -6.38 -12.90
CA GLN A 87 3.15 -5.53 -12.06
C GLN A 87 2.09 -4.78 -12.90
N ASN A 88 2.49 -4.15 -14.00
CA ASN A 88 1.58 -3.43 -14.89
C ASN A 88 0.53 -4.35 -15.52
N SER A 89 0.90 -5.58 -15.87
CA SER A 89 -0.02 -6.59 -16.39
C SER A 89 -1.08 -7.00 -15.36
N LEU A 90 -0.66 -7.19 -14.11
CA LEU A 90 -1.58 -7.47 -13.00
C LEU A 90 -2.55 -6.31 -12.77
N ILE A 91 -2.06 -5.07 -12.74
CA ILE A 91 -2.91 -3.88 -12.56
C ILE A 91 -3.90 -3.75 -13.74
N TYR A 92 -3.44 -4.00 -14.97
CA TYR A 92 -4.30 -4.00 -16.16
C TYR A 92 -5.43 -5.05 -16.07
N ASP A 93 -5.14 -6.22 -15.47
CA ASP A 93 -6.13 -7.30 -15.22
C ASP A 93 -6.93 -7.11 -13.92
N ASN A 94 -6.99 -5.90 -13.40
CA ASN A 94 -7.73 -5.49 -12.20
C ASN A 94 -7.26 -6.13 -10.88
N TRP A 95 -6.01 -6.56 -10.81
CA TRP A 95 -5.42 -6.93 -9.53
C TRP A 95 -5.01 -5.69 -8.74
N LYS A 96 -5.31 -5.68 -7.45
CA LYS A 96 -4.65 -4.80 -6.48
C LYS A 96 -3.31 -5.44 -6.13
N VAL A 97 -2.21 -4.73 -6.35
CA VAL A 97 -0.86 -5.28 -6.14
C VAL A 97 -0.23 -4.63 -4.92
N TYR A 98 0.17 -5.45 -3.94
CA TYR A 98 0.91 -5.03 -2.76
C TYR A 98 2.25 -5.74 -2.72
N ARG A 99 3.31 -5.01 -2.36
CA ARG A 99 4.68 -5.54 -2.39
C ARG A 99 5.40 -5.18 -1.10
N TRP A 100 6.09 -6.16 -0.54
CA TRP A 100 7.01 -5.97 0.59
C TRP A 100 8.35 -6.60 0.28
N ILE A 101 9.41 -6.02 0.83
CA ILE A 101 10.73 -6.61 0.75
C ILE A 101 10.97 -7.49 1.98
N TYR A 102 11.71 -8.58 1.82
CA TYR A 102 12.02 -9.52 2.90
C TYR A 102 12.51 -8.83 4.18
N SER A 103 13.40 -7.83 4.05
CA SER A 103 13.92 -7.11 5.21
C SER A 103 12.88 -6.26 5.97
N GLN A 104 11.76 -5.89 5.35
CA GLN A 104 10.64 -5.26 6.07
C GLN A 104 9.92 -6.28 6.94
N LEU A 105 9.66 -7.47 6.41
CA LEU A 105 9.04 -8.55 7.16
C LEU A 105 9.88 -8.93 8.40
N GLU A 106 11.20 -8.98 8.23
CA GLU A 106 12.12 -9.38 9.28
C GLU A 106 12.35 -8.27 10.34
N LYS A 107 12.54 -7.02 9.90
CA LYS A 107 12.98 -5.91 10.76
C LYS A 107 11.85 -5.01 11.24
N GLN A 108 10.71 -5.03 10.59
CA GLN A 108 9.56 -4.16 10.85
C GLN A 108 8.24 -4.95 10.85
N PRO A 109 8.15 -6.11 11.53
CA PRO A 109 6.97 -6.99 11.44
C PRO A 109 5.67 -6.30 11.85
N GLU A 110 5.69 -5.50 12.91
CA GLU A 110 4.49 -4.78 13.38
C GLU A 110 3.99 -3.78 12.32
N LYS A 111 4.90 -3.06 11.68
CA LYS A 111 4.52 -2.14 10.61
C LYS A 111 3.92 -2.88 9.41
N VAL A 112 4.47 -4.03 9.04
CA VAL A 112 3.90 -4.85 7.95
C VAL A 112 2.52 -5.37 8.32
N LYS A 113 2.29 -5.79 9.58
CA LYS A 113 0.96 -6.18 10.05
C LYS A 113 -0.05 -5.04 9.95
N ASP A 114 0.32 -3.84 10.40
CA ASP A 114 -0.54 -2.65 10.29
C ASP A 114 -0.89 -2.33 8.84
N GLU A 115 0.09 -2.44 7.93
CA GLU A 115 -0.12 -2.27 6.50
C GLU A 115 -1.04 -3.36 5.93
N LEU A 116 -0.85 -4.63 6.30
CA LEU A 116 -1.72 -5.74 5.91
C LEU A 116 -3.17 -5.49 6.36
N ILE A 117 -3.37 -5.14 7.63
CA ILE A 117 -4.69 -4.83 8.19
C ILE A 117 -5.32 -3.66 7.43
N THR A 118 -4.55 -2.61 7.14
CA THR A 118 -5.03 -1.43 6.42
C THR A 118 -5.45 -1.77 4.99
N PHE A 119 -4.64 -2.54 4.26
CA PHE A 119 -4.88 -2.82 2.84
C PHE A 119 -5.92 -3.91 2.61
N LEU A 120 -5.96 -4.92 3.48
CA LEU A 120 -6.81 -6.09 3.33
C LEU A 120 -8.03 -6.06 4.25
N GLY A 121 -7.92 -5.46 5.43
CA GLY A 121 -8.95 -5.48 6.48
C GLY A 121 -10.27 -4.78 6.09
N SER A 122 -10.26 -3.93 5.06
CA SER A 122 -11.47 -3.34 4.49
C SER A 122 -12.27 -4.33 3.64
N SER A 123 -11.68 -5.45 3.24
CA SER A 123 -12.39 -6.51 2.52
C SER A 123 -13.30 -7.28 3.47
N PRO A 124 -14.57 -7.55 3.09
CA PRO A 124 -15.47 -8.37 3.90
C PRO A 124 -14.91 -9.76 4.27
N MET A 125 -14.01 -10.30 3.43
CA MET A 125 -13.36 -11.60 3.66
C MET A 125 -12.27 -11.54 4.74
N PHE A 126 -11.66 -10.37 4.96
CA PHE A 126 -10.49 -10.18 5.83
C PHE A 126 -10.75 -9.11 6.89
N LYS A 127 -11.90 -9.19 7.58
CA LYS A 127 -12.09 -8.35 8.76
C LYS A 127 -11.02 -8.73 9.78
N ALA A 128 -10.09 -7.80 10.04
CA ALA A 128 -9.18 -7.89 11.16
C ALA A 128 -9.97 -8.04 12.47
N PHE A 129 -9.35 -8.61 13.50
CA PHE A 129 -9.91 -8.52 14.85
C PHE A 129 -10.08 -7.03 15.19
N GLU A 130 -11.27 -6.64 15.68
CA GLU A 130 -11.56 -5.22 15.97
C GLU A 130 -10.52 -4.56 16.92
N ALA A 131 -9.84 -5.39 17.74
CA ALA A 131 -8.79 -4.93 18.65
C ALA A 131 -7.48 -4.56 17.96
N ASP A 132 -7.24 -5.06 16.75
CA ASP A 132 -5.97 -4.91 16.01
C ASP A 132 -6.09 -3.94 14.82
N LEU A 133 -7.27 -3.34 14.64
CA LEU A 133 -7.40 -2.28 13.63
C LEU A 133 -6.47 -1.13 14.02
N PRO A 134 -5.51 -0.76 13.18
CA PRO A 134 -4.73 0.44 13.42
C PRO A 134 -5.73 1.58 13.62
N VAL A 135 -5.63 2.25 14.75
CA VAL A 135 -6.30 3.54 14.90
C VAL A 135 -5.91 4.31 13.66
N GLN A 136 -6.87 4.61 12.79
CA GLN A 136 -6.64 5.56 11.71
C GLN A 136 -6.21 6.85 12.41
N MET A 137 -4.94 6.94 12.72
CA MET A 137 -4.30 8.21 12.93
C MET A 137 -4.53 8.92 11.60
N GLY A 138 -5.53 9.78 11.59
CA GLY A 138 -5.68 10.71 10.49
C GLY A 138 -4.28 11.25 10.30
N GLN A 139 -3.68 10.99 9.15
CA GLN A 139 -2.34 11.48 8.84
C GLN A 139 -2.43 12.97 9.16
N THR A 140 -1.81 13.35 10.25
CA THR A 140 -1.61 14.75 10.54
C THR A 140 -0.75 15.21 9.40
N ILE A 141 -1.37 15.85 8.42
CA ILE A 141 -0.64 16.41 7.28
C ILE A 141 0.21 17.51 7.91
N GLU A 142 1.49 17.20 8.10
CA GLU A 142 2.44 18.24 8.52
C GLU A 142 2.61 19.19 7.34
N LEU A 143 2.10 20.39 7.53
CA LEU A 143 2.28 21.45 6.55
C LEU A 143 3.75 21.84 6.50
N ARG A 144 4.26 22.01 5.29
CA ARG A 144 5.60 22.58 5.08
C ARG A 144 5.56 24.07 5.47
N ASP A 145 6.71 24.65 5.86
CA ASP A 145 6.82 26.02 6.36
C ASP A 145 6.04 27.04 5.51
N TYR A 146 6.20 26.99 4.19
CA TYR A 146 5.49 27.90 3.28
C TYR A 146 3.97 27.68 3.20
N GLN A 147 3.50 26.46 3.50
CA GLN A 147 2.07 26.13 3.57
C GLN A 147 1.48 26.64 4.90
N GLN A 148 2.26 26.56 5.96
CA GLN A 148 1.92 27.06 7.27
C GLN A 148 1.82 28.59 7.25
N GLU A 149 2.83 29.26 6.68
CA GLU A 149 2.81 30.71 6.47
C GLU A 149 1.61 31.16 5.62
N ALA A 150 1.27 30.41 4.58
CA ALA A 150 0.11 30.69 3.73
C ALA A 150 -1.23 30.59 4.50
N THR A 151 -1.41 29.57 5.35
CA THR A 151 -2.62 29.43 6.18
C THR A 151 -2.72 30.52 7.24
N GLU A 152 -1.61 30.89 7.89
CA GLU A 152 -1.56 32.01 8.85
C GLU A 152 -1.92 33.36 8.19
N ASN A 153 -1.42 33.61 6.98
CA ASN A 153 -1.76 34.81 6.22
C ASN A 153 -3.24 34.86 5.82
N LEU A 154 -3.82 33.72 5.41
CA LEU A 154 -5.25 33.63 5.12
C LEU A 154 -6.11 33.93 6.37
N GLN A 155 -5.69 33.46 7.54
CA GLN A 155 -6.38 33.71 8.78
C GLN A 155 -6.33 35.23 9.14
N LYS A 156 -5.15 35.87 9.07
CA LYS A 156 -5.00 37.32 9.29
C LYS A 156 -5.86 38.14 8.34
N MET A 157 -5.94 37.77 7.08
CA MET A 157 -6.79 38.45 6.10
C MET A 157 -8.27 38.37 6.46
N ARG A 158 -8.74 37.29 7.07
CA ARG A 158 -10.12 37.15 7.56
C ARG A 158 -10.36 38.02 8.80
N GLU A 159 -9.41 38.05 9.72
CA GLU A 159 -9.46 38.92 10.91
C GLU A 159 -9.53 40.41 10.52
N ASP A 160 -8.85 40.76 9.40
CA ASP A 160 -8.93 42.09 8.80
C ASP A 160 -10.21 42.35 7.98
N GLY A 161 -11.17 41.41 8.00
CA GLY A 161 -12.46 41.54 7.32
C GLY A 161 -12.40 41.37 5.80
N LYS A 162 -11.32 40.80 5.25
CA LYS A 162 -11.18 40.54 3.81
C LYS A 162 -11.87 39.23 3.45
N THR A 163 -12.67 39.25 2.40
CA THR A 163 -13.48 38.09 1.95
C THR A 163 -12.89 37.36 0.72
N ILE A 164 -11.86 37.94 0.10
CA ILE A 164 -11.23 37.37 -1.11
C ILE A 164 -9.73 37.36 -0.89
N ALA A 165 -9.10 36.20 -1.14
CA ALA A 165 -7.65 36.02 -1.13
C ALA A 165 -7.20 35.21 -2.33
N LEU A 166 -6.02 35.50 -2.87
CA LEU A 166 -5.39 34.74 -3.93
C LEU A 166 -4.21 33.95 -3.36
N LEU A 167 -4.32 32.62 -3.35
CA LEU A 167 -3.23 31.73 -2.99
C LEU A 167 -2.38 31.39 -4.23
N TYR A 168 -1.20 32.02 -4.33
CA TYR A 168 -0.27 31.80 -5.42
C TYR A 168 0.89 30.93 -4.97
N HIS A 169 0.99 29.72 -5.52
CA HIS A 169 2.08 28.77 -5.31
C HIS A 169 2.51 28.17 -6.65
N ALA A 170 3.78 27.75 -6.75
CA ALA A 170 4.28 27.03 -7.91
C ALA A 170 3.52 25.71 -8.15
N THR A 171 3.59 25.16 -9.35
CA THR A 171 2.96 23.86 -9.69
C THR A 171 3.61 22.73 -8.88
N GLY A 172 2.80 21.80 -8.35
CA GLY A 172 3.28 20.63 -7.61
C GLY A 172 3.61 20.85 -6.14
N VAL A 173 3.52 22.05 -5.59
CA VAL A 173 3.86 22.33 -4.18
C VAL A 173 2.70 22.14 -3.18
N GLY A 174 1.60 21.51 -3.57
CA GLY A 174 0.53 21.12 -2.64
C GLY A 174 -0.50 22.21 -2.34
N LYS A 175 -0.85 23.07 -3.30
CA LYS A 175 -1.92 24.09 -3.16
C LYS A 175 -3.23 23.51 -2.61
N THR A 176 -3.62 22.33 -3.07
CA THR A 176 -4.83 21.64 -2.64
C THR A 176 -4.79 21.31 -1.15
N ILE A 177 -3.64 20.88 -0.63
CA ILE A 177 -3.45 20.56 0.79
C ILE A 177 -3.60 21.84 1.63
N THR A 178 -2.95 22.93 1.23
CA THR A 178 -3.05 24.24 1.92
C THR A 178 -4.49 24.73 1.95
N ALA A 179 -5.19 24.70 0.82
CA ALA A 179 -6.59 25.12 0.75
C ALA A 179 -7.54 24.22 1.57
N ALA A 180 -7.33 22.89 1.54
CA ALA A 180 -8.13 21.96 2.33
C ALA A 180 -7.92 22.12 3.83
N THR A 181 -6.68 22.37 4.27
CA THR A 181 -6.35 22.63 5.68
C THR A 181 -6.99 23.94 6.16
N ASP A 182 -6.91 24.98 5.35
CA ASP A 182 -7.53 26.27 5.63
C ASP A 182 -9.06 26.17 5.70
N ALA A 183 -9.70 25.47 4.77
CA ALA A 183 -11.13 25.22 4.76
C ALA A 183 -11.59 24.45 6.02
N LYS A 184 -10.82 23.45 6.45
CA LYS A 184 -11.11 22.67 7.66
C LYS A 184 -11.02 23.52 8.93
N ALA A 185 -10.11 24.48 8.99
CA ALA A 185 -9.96 25.37 10.13
C ALA A 185 -11.12 26.38 10.27
N VAL A 186 -11.83 26.69 9.17
CA VAL A 186 -12.93 27.66 9.14
C VAL A 186 -14.31 27.01 9.26
N GLY A 187 -14.43 25.74 8.87
CA GLY A 187 -15.72 25.01 8.81
C GLY A 187 -15.98 24.05 9.96
N GLY A 188 -15.14 24.04 11.03
CA GLY A 188 -15.27 23.21 12.22
C GLY A 188 -16.15 23.80 13.29
#